data_fc88e37204281f935fe2896abc3e834e
#
_entry.id   fc88e37204281f935fe2896abc3e834e
#
_cell.length_a   1.000
_cell.length_b   1.000
_cell.length_c   1.000
_cell.angle_alpha   90.00
_cell.angle_beta   90.00
_cell.angle_gamma   90.00
#
_symmetry.space_group_name_H-M   'P 1'
#
loop_
_entity.id
_entity.type
_entity.pdbx_description
1 polymer ?
#
loop_
_entity_poly.entity_id
_entity_poly.type
_entity_poly.pdbx_seq_one_letter_code
_entity_poly.pdbx_strand_id
1 'polypeptide(L)'
;IVIGVPLYNFGVPTQLKAYLDHLARAGITFSYTENGPVGLIEGKQVVLLATRGGMYRDSGADFQIPFMKQFLGFIGLTDVDVVYAEGLAMGAQAEQSLSDARGHVDSLVAAL
;
A
#
# COMPACT_ATOMS: atom_id res chain seq x y z
N ILE A 1 2.15 8.55 -6.80
CA ILE A 1 2.93 8.17 -5.60
C ILE A 1 3.18 6.68 -5.65
N VAL A 2 4.43 6.27 -5.49
CA VAL A 2 4.81 4.86 -5.44
C VAL A 2 5.43 4.56 -4.07
N ILE A 3 4.92 3.55 -3.39
CA ILE A 3 5.39 3.18 -2.05
C ILE A 3 5.75 1.70 -2.05
N GLY A 4 7.02 1.39 -1.75
CA GLY A 4 7.45 0.02 -1.49
C GLY A 4 7.02 -0.40 -0.09
N VAL A 5 6.34 -1.54 0.01
CA VAL A 5 5.74 -1.99 1.28
C VAL A 5 6.10 -3.46 1.51
N PRO A 6 7.31 -3.75 2.01
CA PRO A 6 7.63 -5.12 2.39
C PRO A 6 6.83 -5.53 3.62
N LEU A 7 6.38 -6.79 3.64
CA LEU A 7 5.63 -7.32 4.77
C LEU A 7 6.59 -7.81 5.84
N TYR A 8 6.62 -7.14 6.96
CA TYR A 8 7.40 -7.52 8.13
C TYR A 8 6.47 -7.80 9.29
N ASN A 9 6.45 -9.06 9.73
CA ASN A 9 5.62 -9.49 10.87
C ASN A 9 4.16 -9.03 10.73
N PHE A 10 3.57 -9.29 9.56
CA PHE A 10 2.16 -9.01 9.22
C PHE A 10 1.80 -7.53 9.12
N GLY A 11 2.74 -6.63 9.23
CA GLY A 11 2.51 -5.19 9.22
C GLY A 11 3.42 -4.44 8.28
N VAL A 12 3.58 -3.15 8.53
CA VAL A 12 4.45 -2.27 7.76
C VAL A 12 5.80 -2.12 8.46
N PRO A 13 6.88 -1.81 7.69
CA PRO A 13 8.16 -1.50 8.31
C PRO A 13 8.05 -0.30 9.26
N THR A 14 8.85 -0.32 10.32
CA THR A 14 8.84 0.74 11.34
C THR A 14 9.05 2.13 10.75
N GLN A 15 9.99 2.26 9.81
CA GLN A 15 10.28 3.54 9.17
C GLN A 15 9.08 4.05 8.37
N LEU A 16 8.37 3.17 7.68
CA LEU A 16 7.18 3.56 6.95
C LEU A 16 6.07 4.01 7.91
N LYS A 17 5.85 3.28 9.00
CA LYS A 17 4.85 3.68 10.00
C LYS A 17 5.16 5.06 10.57
N ALA A 18 6.44 5.31 10.91
CA ALA A 18 6.87 6.61 11.40
C ALA A 18 6.62 7.73 10.37
N TYR A 19 6.92 7.47 9.10
CA TYR A 19 6.65 8.43 8.03
C TYR A 19 5.16 8.74 7.92
N LEU A 20 4.31 7.72 7.92
CA LEU A 20 2.86 7.91 7.86
C LEU A 20 2.34 8.71 9.06
N ASP A 21 2.85 8.42 10.25
CA ASP A 21 2.46 9.16 11.46
C ASP A 21 2.81 10.65 11.36
N HIS A 22 3.92 10.99 10.67
CA HIS A 22 4.29 12.37 10.43
C HIS A 22 3.48 13.03 9.31
N LEU A 23 2.95 12.25 8.36
CA LEU A 23 2.08 12.76 7.31
C LEU A 23 0.69 13.15 7.83
N ALA A 24 0.22 12.51 8.88
CA ALA A 24 -1.11 12.77 9.44
C ALA A 24 -1.08 14.07 10.27
N ARG A 25 -1.43 15.18 9.63
CA ARG A 25 -1.39 16.51 10.24
C ARG A 25 -2.74 17.20 10.09
N ALA A 26 -3.38 17.45 11.22
CA ALA A 26 -4.66 18.15 11.24
C ALA A 26 -4.56 19.54 10.59
N GLY A 27 -5.48 19.82 9.68
CA GLY A 27 -5.51 21.06 8.91
C GLY A 27 -4.60 21.07 7.69
N ILE A 28 -3.80 20.01 7.44
CA ILE A 28 -2.88 19.93 6.30
C ILE A 28 -3.21 18.71 5.43
N THR A 29 -3.20 17.49 5.99
CA THR A 29 -3.51 16.27 5.24
C THR A 29 -4.91 15.75 5.51
N PHE A 30 -5.51 16.13 6.62
CA PHE A 30 -6.90 15.83 6.94
C PHE A 30 -7.46 16.95 7.83
N SER A 31 -8.78 17.00 7.96
CA SER A 31 -9.42 17.89 8.93
C SER A 31 -10.59 17.18 9.59
N TYR A 32 -10.92 17.61 10.80
CA TYR A 32 -12.10 17.13 11.50
C TYR A 32 -13.30 18.00 11.13
N THR A 33 -14.42 17.33 10.80
CA THR A 33 -15.68 18.00 10.51
C THR A 33 -16.76 17.44 11.44
N GLU A 34 -17.90 18.07 11.49
CA GLU A 34 -19.05 17.55 12.26
C GLU A 34 -19.52 16.18 11.78
N ASN A 35 -19.17 15.78 10.54
CA ASN A 35 -19.47 14.48 9.97
C ASN A 35 -18.30 13.52 10.03
N GLY A 36 -17.27 13.83 10.82
CA GLY A 36 -16.06 13.03 10.96
C GLY A 36 -14.86 13.59 10.20
N PRO A 37 -13.75 12.86 10.16
CA PRO A 37 -12.55 13.31 9.47
C PRO A 37 -12.72 13.29 7.94
N VAL A 38 -12.09 14.26 7.27
CA VAL A 38 -12.05 14.38 5.81
C VAL A 38 -10.60 14.51 5.38
N GLY A 39 -10.19 13.71 4.38
CA GLY A 39 -8.86 13.81 3.78
C GLY A 39 -8.76 15.04 2.89
N LEU A 40 -7.61 15.70 2.93
CA LEU A 40 -7.39 16.96 2.22
C LEU A 40 -6.51 16.81 0.97
N ILE A 41 -5.87 15.65 0.78
CA ILE A 41 -5.04 15.40 -0.40
C ILE A 41 -5.93 14.93 -1.54
N GLU A 42 -5.79 15.56 -2.71
CA GLU A 42 -6.63 15.29 -3.88
C GLU A 42 -5.80 15.05 -5.13
N GLY A 43 -6.42 14.39 -6.13
CA GLY A 43 -5.90 14.29 -7.49
C GLY A 43 -4.64 13.45 -7.63
N LYS A 44 -4.42 12.46 -6.77
CA LYS A 44 -3.23 11.62 -6.83
C LYS A 44 -3.58 10.15 -6.86
N GLN A 45 -2.82 9.39 -7.64
CA GLN A 45 -2.85 7.93 -7.63
C GLN A 45 -1.72 7.41 -6.75
N VAL A 46 -1.97 6.29 -6.08
CA VAL A 46 -0.96 5.58 -5.29
C VAL A 46 -0.79 4.18 -5.83
N VAL A 47 0.44 3.74 -5.97
CA VAL A 47 0.77 2.35 -6.25
C VAL A 47 1.58 1.80 -5.08
N LEU A 48 1.07 0.76 -4.46
CA LEU A 48 1.77 0.03 -3.41
C LEU A 48 2.48 -1.16 -4.04
N LEU A 49 3.77 -1.28 -3.82
CA LEU A 49 4.56 -2.42 -4.25
C LEU A 49 4.75 -3.34 -3.05
N ALA A 50 3.90 -4.36 -2.94
CA ALA A 50 3.82 -5.22 -1.77
C ALA A 50 4.63 -6.50 -1.98
N THR A 51 5.73 -6.63 -1.25
CA THR A 51 6.61 -7.81 -1.31
C THR A 51 6.48 -8.63 -0.03
N ARG A 52 6.37 -9.96 -0.17
CA ARG A 52 6.22 -10.86 0.98
C ARG A 52 6.85 -12.22 0.68
N GLY A 53 7.44 -12.81 1.72
CA GLY A 53 8.05 -14.14 1.61
C GLY A 53 7.04 -15.25 1.46
N GLY A 54 5.87 -15.16 2.08
CA GLY A 54 4.77 -16.10 1.98
C GLY A 54 3.63 -15.59 1.12
N MET A 55 2.49 -16.24 1.22
CA MET A 55 1.27 -15.93 0.47
C MET A 55 0.20 -15.43 1.43
N TYR A 56 -0.09 -14.13 1.41
CA TYR A 56 -1.00 -13.51 2.39
C TYR A 56 -2.15 -12.73 1.76
N ARG A 57 -2.09 -12.47 0.46
CA ARG A 57 -3.11 -11.68 -0.24
C ARG A 57 -4.50 -12.22 0.01
N ASP A 58 -5.41 -11.32 0.42
CA ASP A 58 -6.81 -11.64 0.71
C ASP A 58 -7.01 -12.73 1.79
N SER A 59 -5.97 -13.01 2.56
CA SER A 59 -6.06 -13.88 3.72
C SER A 59 -6.35 -13.06 4.98
N GLY A 60 -6.87 -13.70 6.01
CA GLY A 60 -7.10 -13.04 7.30
C GLY A 60 -5.80 -12.64 8.03
N ALA A 61 -4.64 -12.99 7.49
CA ALA A 61 -3.34 -12.68 8.07
C ALA A 61 -2.66 -11.47 7.41
N ASP A 62 -3.25 -10.87 6.38
CA ASP A 62 -2.72 -9.63 5.78
C ASP A 62 -3.32 -8.43 6.51
N PHE A 63 -2.57 -7.88 7.45
CA PHE A 63 -2.93 -6.66 8.16
C PHE A 63 -2.25 -5.43 7.58
N GLN A 64 -1.38 -5.62 6.58
CA GLN A 64 -0.61 -4.52 5.99
C GLN A 64 -1.43 -3.74 4.97
N ILE A 65 -1.98 -4.41 3.97
CA ILE A 65 -2.70 -3.71 2.89
C ILE A 65 -4.00 -3.08 3.40
N PRO A 66 -4.81 -3.74 4.23
CA PRO A 66 -5.96 -3.06 4.85
C PRO A 66 -5.56 -1.83 5.67
N PHE A 67 -4.47 -1.91 6.43
CA PHE A 67 -3.94 -0.77 7.17
C PHE A 67 -3.53 0.37 6.23
N MET A 68 -2.76 0.06 5.17
CA MET A 68 -2.29 1.07 4.22
C MET A 68 -3.47 1.77 3.54
N LYS A 69 -4.46 1.03 3.08
CA LYS A 69 -5.65 1.60 2.44
C LYS A 69 -6.46 2.46 3.41
N GLN A 70 -6.59 2.01 4.65
CA GLN A 70 -7.29 2.78 5.68
C GLN A 70 -6.59 4.12 5.92
N PHE A 71 -5.28 4.09 6.11
CA PHE A 71 -4.50 5.30 6.35
C PHE A 71 -4.55 6.26 5.15
N LEU A 72 -4.28 5.73 3.95
CA LEU A 72 -4.25 6.54 2.74
C LEU A 72 -5.62 7.19 2.47
N GLY A 73 -6.71 6.45 2.65
CA GLY A 73 -8.06 6.99 2.54
C GLY A 73 -8.35 8.07 3.56
N PHE A 74 -7.82 7.92 4.77
CA PHE A 74 -7.98 8.90 5.84
C PHE A 74 -7.41 10.28 5.43
N ILE A 75 -6.31 10.33 4.71
CA ILE A 75 -5.72 11.59 4.22
C ILE A 75 -6.18 11.99 2.81
N GLY A 76 -7.10 11.23 2.21
CA GLY A 76 -7.72 11.58 0.92
C GLY A 76 -7.20 10.79 -0.28
N LEU A 77 -6.27 9.88 -0.09
CA LEU A 77 -5.70 9.07 -1.18
C LEU A 77 -6.52 7.78 -1.33
N THR A 78 -7.53 7.83 -2.18
CA THR A 78 -8.48 6.72 -2.38
C THR A 78 -8.24 5.92 -3.64
N ASP A 79 -7.49 6.45 -4.60
CA ASP A 79 -7.13 5.75 -5.84
C ASP A 79 -5.82 4.99 -5.60
N VAL A 80 -5.93 3.74 -5.15
CA VAL A 80 -4.79 2.92 -4.72
C VAL A 80 -4.80 1.60 -5.47
N ASP A 81 -3.74 1.35 -6.22
CA ASP A 81 -3.45 0.06 -6.83
C ASP A 81 -2.39 -0.67 -6.00
N VAL A 82 -2.51 -1.98 -5.93
CA VAL A 82 -1.54 -2.82 -5.22
C VAL A 82 -0.93 -3.82 -6.18
N VAL A 83 0.39 -3.78 -6.31
CA VAL A 83 1.16 -4.79 -7.05
C VAL A 83 1.71 -5.76 -6.02
N TYR A 84 1.33 -7.03 -6.13
CA TYR A 84 1.77 -8.07 -5.21
C TYR A 84 2.91 -8.87 -5.80
N ALA A 85 3.97 -9.07 -5.01
CA ALA A 85 5.02 -10.05 -5.28
C ALA A 85 5.11 -10.94 -4.05
N GLU A 86 4.37 -12.04 -4.05
CA GLU A 86 4.26 -12.95 -2.92
C GLU A 86 5.05 -14.25 -3.14
N GLY A 87 5.23 -15.02 -2.08
CA GLY A 87 5.93 -16.28 -2.17
C GLY A 87 7.41 -16.15 -2.52
N LEU A 88 8.03 -15.00 -2.21
CA LEU A 88 9.42 -14.74 -2.60
C LEU A 88 10.42 -15.63 -1.86
N ALA A 89 10.03 -16.21 -0.73
CA ALA A 89 10.83 -17.20 0.00
C ALA A 89 10.43 -18.63 -0.31
N MET A 90 9.55 -18.87 -1.29
CA MET A 90 8.97 -20.17 -1.60
C MET A 90 9.59 -20.83 -2.84
N GLY A 91 10.89 -20.64 -3.06
CA GLY A 91 11.63 -21.34 -4.11
C GLY A 91 11.23 -20.94 -5.53
N ALA A 92 10.85 -21.91 -6.35
CA ALA A 92 10.57 -21.70 -7.77
C ALA A 92 9.41 -20.73 -8.03
N GLN A 93 8.50 -20.57 -7.08
CA GLN A 93 7.36 -19.67 -7.23
C GLN A 93 7.78 -18.20 -7.23
N ALA A 94 8.95 -17.87 -6.65
CA ALA A 94 9.44 -16.50 -6.58
C ALA A 94 9.61 -15.84 -7.95
N GLU A 95 10.17 -16.59 -8.92
CA GLU A 95 10.38 -16.05 -10.27
C GLU A 95 9.05 -15.74 -10.98
N GLN A 96 8.08 -16.62 -10.87
CA GLN A 96 6.76 -16.41 -11.45
C GLN A 96 6.06 -15.22 -10.82
N SER A 97 6.15 -15.10 -9.49
CA SER A 97 5.56 -13.97 -8.75
C SER A 97 6.18 -12.64 -9.19
N LEU A 98 7.50 -12.58 -9.35
CA LEU A 98 8.19 -11.38 -9.82
C LEU A 98 7.81 -11.05 -11.27
N SER A 99 7.72 -12.04 -12.13
CA SER A 99 7.31 -11.86 -13.52
C SER A 99 5.88 -11.30 -13.59
N ASP A 100 4.96 -11.86 -12.82
CA ASP A 100 3.58 -11.38 -12.77
C ASP A 100 3.50 -9.95 -12.22
N ALA A 101 4.28 -9.64 -11.19
CA ALA A 101 4.34 -8.30 -10.62
C ALA A 101 4.85 -7.28 -11.64
N ARG A 102 5.90 -7.61 -12.39
CA ARG A 102 6.42 -6.74 -13.45
C ARG A 102 5.40 -6.51 -14.54
N GLY A 103 4.67 -7.55 -14.94
CA GLY A 103 3.58 -7.43 -15.91
C GLY A 103 2.48 -6.50 -15.42
N HIS A 104 2.13 -6.57 -14.14
CA HIS A 104 1.15 -5.68 -13.54
C HIS A 104 1.65 -4.22 -13.53
N VAL A 105 2.92 -4.00 -13.19
CA VAL A 105 3.54 -2.67 -13.26
C VAL A 105 3.48 -2.13 -14.68
N ASP A 106 3.83 -2.94 -15.69
CA ASP A 106 3.78 -2.52 -17.09
C ASP A 106 2.37 -2.11 -17.49
N SER A 107 1.35 -2.84 -17.04
CA SER A 107 -0.05 -2.51 -17.31
C SER A 107 -0.46 -1.17 -16.67
N LEU A 108 -0.02 -0.92 -15.44
CA LEU A 108 -0.31 0.35 -14.75
C LEU A 108 0.38 1.53 -15.44
N VAL A 109 1.63 1.35 -15.84
CA VAL A 109 2.39 2.40 -16.58
C VAL A 109 1.73 2.71 -17.91
N ALA A 110 1.28 1.69 -18.65
CA ALA A 110 0.61 1.88 -19.93
C ALA A 110 -0.72 2.62 -19.80
N ALA A 111 -1.35 2.60 -18.65
CA ALA A 111 -2.63 3.26 -18.39
C ALA A 111 -2.48 4.72 -17.88
N LEU A 112 -1.27 5.19 -17.68
CA LEU A 112 -1.03 6.56 -17.21
C LEU A 112 -1.33 7.61 -18.29
#